data_5394f90a16930c3be1f816eefae3ac17
#
_entry.id   5394f90a16930c3be1f816eefae3ac17
#
_cell.length_a   1.000
_cell.length_b   1.000
_cell.length_c   1.000
_cell.angle_alpha   90.00
_cell.angle_beta   90.00
_cell.angle_gamma   90.00
#
_symmetry.space_group_name_H-M   'P 1'
#
loop_
_entity.id
_entity.type
_entity.pdbx_description
1 polymer ?
#
loop_
_entity_poly.entity_id
_entity_poly.type
_entity_poly.pdbx_seq_one_letter_code
_entity_poly.pdbx_strand_id
1 'polypeptide(L)'
;MKNYKRMTVGEIVADNFNNAGIFDKYGIDFCCHGSALLPEASKTAGADMEKVIEEIEHLAPTTSENIDFKSWPLDLLVDYILKIHHRNIRTQGPEIEELLDKICRVHGEKHPSLYNVQALFHDSLSDLNAHLDKEELVLFPYIYEMVKAKLENTPLPEFHCGSIEAPISVMMAEHDIEGERYRHIEHLTNGYTAPEDACNSYRLVLQQLKAFEEALHQHIHLENNIVFPHSIK
;
A
#
# COMPACT_ATOMS: atom_id res chain seq x y z
N MET A 1 -22.07 13.29 -13.18
CA MET A 1 -20.68 13.08 -13.56
C MET A 1 -19.81 13.58 -12.40
N LYS A 2 -18.89 12.75 -11.89
CA LYS A 2 -17.94 13.17 -10.84
C LYS A 2 -16.94 14.17 -11.45
N ASN A 3 -16.55 15.17 -10.65
CA ASN A 3 -15.54 16.14 -11.11
C ASN A 3 -14.15 15.70 -10.62
N TYR A 4 -13.55 14.73 -11.32
CA TYR A 4 -12.26 14.15 -10.97
C TYR A 4 -11.13 15.19 -10.85
N LYS A 5 -11.21 16.32 -11.56
CA LYS A 5 -10.21 17.41 -11.47
C LYS A 5 -10.18 18.13 -10.11
N ARG A 6 -11.20 17.92 -9.28
CA ARG A 6 -11.30 18.49 -7.92
C ARG A 6 -11.18 17.42 -6.83
N MET A 7 -10.93 16.18 -7.20
CA MET A 7 -10.75 15.08 -6.26
C MET A 7 -9.27 14.79 -6.09
N THR A 8 -8.92 14.34 -4.91
CA THR A 8 -7.59 13.78 -4.66
C THR A 8 -7.50 12.36 -5.24
N VAL A 9 -6.28 11.92 -5.55
CA VAL A 9 -6.09 10.57 -6.08
C VAL A 9 -6.48 9.49 -5.06
N GLY A 10 -6.24 9.74 -3.77
CA GLY A 10 -6.70 8.87 -2.69
C GLY A 10 -8.24 8.78 -2.60
N GLU A 11 -8.97 9.91 -2.75
CA GLU A 11 -10.44 9.90 -2.79
C GLU A 11 -10.98 9.09 -3.97
N ILE A 12 -10.35 9.21 -5.14
CA ILE A 12 -10.77 8.49 -6.35
C ILE A 12 -10.61 6.97 -6.16
N VAL A 13 -9.50 6.53 -5.57
CA VAL A 13 -9.26 5.10 -5.28
C VAL A 13 -10.15 4.62 -4.14
N ALA A 14 -10.34 5.42 -3.09
CA ALA A 14 -11.24 5.08 -1.99
C ALA A 14 -12.72 4.99 -2.42
N ASP A 15 -13.13 5.71 -3.47
CA ASP A 15 -14.47 5.59 -4.07
C ASP A 15 -14.63 4.30 -4.91
N ASN A 16 -13.56 3.84 -5.52
CA ASN A 16 -13.50 2.57 -6.26
C ASN A 16 -12.05 2.09 -6.35
N PHE A 17 -11.70 1.07 -5.57
CA PHE A 17 -10.34 0.55 -5.52
C PHE A 17 -9.83 0.01 -6.87
N ASN A 18 -10.70 -0.38 -7.78
CA ASN A 18 -10.28 -0.79 -9.13
C ASN A 18 -9.57 0.33 -9.92
N ASN A 19 -9.70 1.60 -9.50
CA ASN A 19 -8.95 2.71 -10.08
C ASN A 19 -7.45 2.66 -9.73
N ALA A 20 -7.05 1.91 -8.70
CA ALA A 20 -5.64 1.71 -8.35
C ALA A 20 -4.82 1.21 -9.53
N GLY A 21 -5.30 0.18 -10.25
CA GLY A 21 -4.61 -0.35 -11.42
C GLY A 21 -4.47 0.64 -12.58
N ILE A 22 -5.38 1.63 -12.70
CA ILE A 22 -5.22 2.72 -13.66
C ILE A 22 -4.09 3.65 -13.21
N PHE A 23 -4.07 4.03 -11.94
CA PHE A 23 -3.04 4.91 -11.39
C PHE A 23 -1.65 4.27 -11.45
N ASP A 24 -1.52 2.99 -11.10
CA ASP A 24 -0.26 2.24 -11.25
C ASP A 24 0.23 2.25 -12.70
N LYS A 25 -0.65 1.99 -13.66
CA LYS A 25 -0.32 2.04 -15.11
C LYS A 25 0.25 3.39 -15.54
N TYR A 26 -0.21 4.48 -14.95
CA TYR A 26 0.24 5.84 -15.25
C TYR A 26 1.33 6.36 -14.30
N GLY A 27 1.82 5.55 -13.36
CA GLY A 27 2.82 5.93 -12.36
C GLY A 27 2.33 7.00 -11.38
N ILE A 28 1.03 7.03 -11.10
CA ILE A 28 0.40 7.98 -10.16
C ILE A 28 0.34 7.34 -8.78
N ASP A 29 1.05 7.92 -7.83
CA ASP A 29 1.06 7.46 -6.44
C ASP A 29 -0.24 7.89 -5.72
N PHE A 30 -1.12 6.94 -5.53
CA PHE A 30 -2.41 7.12 -4.85
C PHE A 30 -2.40 6.70 -3.37
N CYS A 31 -1.38 5.96 -2.92
CA CYS A 31 -1.30 5.43 -1.57
C CYS A 31 -0.55 6.38 -0.62
N CYS A 32 0.70 6.73 -0.91
CA CYS A 32 1.51 7.62 -0.07
C CYS A 32 1.15 9.10 -0.31
N HIS A 33 0.99 9.49 -1.57
CA HIS A 33 0.64 10.86 -1.96
C HIS A 33 -0.86 11.02 -2.31
N GLY A 34 -1.72 10.24 -1.68
CA GLY A 34 -3.16 10.22 -1.92
C GLY A 34 -3.89 11.55 -1.69
N SER A 35 -3.32 12.48 -0.95
CA SER A 35 -3.84 13.84 -0.72
C SER A 35 -3.67 14.79 -1.91
N ALA A 36 -2.83 14.43 -2.91
CA ALA A 36 -2.62 15.26 -4.09
C ALA A 36 -3.87 15.27 -4.98
N LEU A 37 -4.20 16.44 -5.56
CA LEU A 37 -5.26 16.53 -6.56
C LEU A 37 -4.86 15.81 -7.85
N LEU A 38 -5.82 15.20 -8.55
CA LEU A 38 -5.55 14.47 -9.80
C LEU A 38 -4.73 15.28 -10.83
N PRO A 39 -4.96 16.58 -11.06
CA PRO A 39 -4.15 17.37 -11.99
C PRO A 39 -2.68 17.49 -11.56
N GLU A 40 -2.42 17.61 -10.26
CA GLU A 40 -1.07 17.71 -9.70
C GLU A 40 -0.35 16.37 -9.77
N ALA A 41 -1.00 15.30 -9.34
CA ALA A 41 -0.47 13.94 -9.38
C ALA A 41 -0.15 13.50 -10.82
N SER A 42 -1.06 13.76 -11.78
CA SER A 42 -0.84 13.46 -13.20
C SER A 42 0.36 14.23 -13.76
N LYS A 43 0.50 15.51 -13.40
CA LYS A 43 1.66 16.32 -13.82
C LYS A 43 2.96 15.77 -13.27
N THR A 44 3.00 15.39 -12.00
CA THR A 44 4.18 14.81 -11.35
C THR A 44 4.59 13.49 -11.99
N ALA A 45 3.63 12.64 -12.31
CA ALA A 45 3.85 11.36 -13.00
C ALA A 45 4.14 11.51 -14.51
N GLY A 46 3.99 12.72 -15.09
CA GLY A 46 4.10 12.93 -16.54
C GLY A 46 2.96 12.28 -17.33
N ALA A 47 1.84 12.00 -16.68
CA ALA A 47 0.68 11.33 -17.25
C ALA A 47 -0.29 12.32 -17.94
N ASP A 48 -0.95 11.86 -18.99
CA ASP A 48 -2.04 12.58 -19.64
C ASP A 48 -3.32 12.44 -18.80
N MET A 49 -3.64 13.47 -18.03
CA MET A 49 -4.80 13.48 -17.12
C MET A 49 -6.12 13.17 -17.83
N GLU A 50 -6.33 13.64 -19.06
CA GLU A 50 -7.60 13.42 -19.77
C GLU A 50 -7.75 11.93 -20.12
N LYS A 51 -6.65 11.24 -20.47
CA LYS A 51 -6.65 9.79 -20.70
C LYS A 51 -6.90 9.02 -19.41
N VAL A 52 -6.30 9.46 -18.30
CA VAL A 52 -6.56 8.86 -16.98
C VAL A 52 -8.05 8.95 -16.64
N ILE A 53 -8.66 10.13 -16.82
CA ILE A 53 -10.10 10.33 -16.57
C ILE A 53 -10.94 9.44 -17.50
N GLU A 54 -10.60 9.38 -18.78
CA GLU A 54 -11.28 8.53 -19.75
C GLU A 54 -11.27 7.05 -19.34
N GLU A 55 -10.12 6.53 -18.91
CA GLU A 55 -10.02 5.15 -18.42
C GLU A 55 -10.83 4.91 -17.13
N ILE A 56 -10.82 5.87 -16.19
CA ILE A 56 -11.66 5.79 -14.98
C ILE A 56 -13.14 5.74 -15.34
N GLU A 57 -13.60 6.56 -16.29
CA GLU A 57 -15.01 6.62 -16.70
C GLU A 57 -15.45 5.38 -17.51
N HIS A 58 -14.50 4.74 -18.21
CA HIS A 58 -14.75 3.52 -18.98
C HIS A 58 -14.47 2.24 -18.20
N LEU A 59 -14.01 2.34 -16.95
CA LEU A 59 -13.78 1.18 -16.12
C LEU A 59 -15.10 0.41 -15.97
N ALA A 60 -15.17 -0.74 -16.64
CA ALA A 60 -16.37 -1.59 -16.57
C ALA A 60 -16.62 -1.97 -15.10
N PRO A 61 -17.88 -2.01 -14.66
CA PRO A 61 -18.18 -2.60 -13.37
C PRO A 61 -17.69 -4.03 -13.38
N THR A 62 -16.55 -4.25 -12.71
CA THR A 62 -15.99 -5.59 -12.55
C THR A 62 -16.98 -6.41 -11.73
N THR A 63 -17.14 -7.68 -12.10
CA THR A 63 -17.94 -8.67 -11.35
C THR A 63 -17.33 -8.97 -9.97
N SER A 64 -16.10 -8.49 -9.67
CA SER A 64 -15.56 -8.43 -8.34
C SER A 64 -16.25 -7.29 -7.59
N GLU A 65 -16.92 -7.63 -6.51
CA GLU A 65 -17.60 -6.65 -5.65
C GLU A 65 -16.59 -5.54 -5.26
N ASN A 66 -16.88 -4.32 -5.69
CA ASN A 66 -16.14 -3.16 -5.23
C ASN A 66 -16.45 -2.97 -3.74
N ILE A 67 -15.50 -3.27 -2.87
CA ILE A 67 -15.66 -3.11 -1.43
C ILE A 67 -15.64 -1.61 -1.12
N ASP A 68 -16.74 -1.08 -0.60
CA ASP A 68 -16.82 0.30 -0.12
C ASP A 68 -16.24 0.40 1.30
N PHE A 69 -14.91 0.43 1.40
CA PHE A 69 -14.21 0.57 2.67
C PHE A 69 -14.55 1.86 3.43
N LYS A 70 -14.99 2.92 2.73
CA LYS A 70 -15.39 4.18 3.39
C LYS A 70 -16.63 4.03 4.25
N SER A 71 -17.51 3.09 3.91
CA SER A 71 -18.73 2.82 4.69
C SER A 71 -18.50 1.96 5.92
N TRP A 72 -17.29 1.37 6.05
CA TRP A 72 -17.00 0.46 7.15
C TRP A 72 -16.74 1.20 8.45
N PRO A 73 -17.20 0.66 9.61
CA PRO A 73 -16.77 1.16 10.91
C PRO A 73 -15.26 1.02 11.07
N LEU A 74 -14.66 1.96 11.81
CA LEU A 74 -13.21 2.08 11.92
C LEU A 74 -12.55 0.84 12.55
N ASP A 75 -13.19 0.22 13.53
CA ASP A 75 -12.74 -1.04 14.15
C ASP A 75 -12.74 -2.21 13.17
N LEU A 76 -13.74 -2.29 12.27
CA LEU A 76 -13.76 -3.30 11.23
C LEU A 76 -12.65 -3.09 10.20
N LEU A 77 -12.34 -1.84 9.85
CA LEU A 77 -11.22 -1.52 8.96
C LEU A 77 -9.88 -1.96 9.56
N VAL A 78 -9.66 -1.62 10.85
CA VAL A 78 -8.45 -2.06 11.58
C VAL A 78 -8.38 -3.58 11.66
N ASP A 79 -9.50 -4.26 11.95
CA ASP A 79 -9.57 -5.72 11.94
C ASP A 79 -9.21 -6.33 10.56
N TYR A 80 -9.68 -5.70 9.48
CA TYR A 80 -9.36 -6.13 8.12
C TYR A 80 -7.87 -5.97 7.82
N ILE A 81 -7.27 -4.83 8.16
CA ILE A 81 -5.84 -4.57 7.99
C ILE A 81 -5.03 -5.62 8.75
N LEU A 82 -5.31 -5.84 10.03
CA LEU A 82 -4.62 -6.83 10.88
C LEU A 82 -4.72 -8.25 10.32
N LYS A 83 -5.94 -8.67 9.94
CA LYS A 83 -6.24 -10.07 9.61
C LYS A 83 -5.93 -10.43 8.17
N ILE A 84 -5.88 -9.46 7.28
CA ILE A 84 -5.59 -9.65 5.86
C ILE A 84 -4.18 -9.14 5.53
N HIS A 85 -3.92 -7.84 5.71
CA HIS A 85 -2.67 -7.24 5.26
C HIS A 85 -1.48 -7.59 6.14
N HIS A 86 -1.55 -7.39 7.45
CA HIS A 86 -0.45 -7.73 8.36
C HIS A 86 -0.11 -9.21 8.35
N ARG A 87 -1.15 -10.06 8.38
CA ARG A 87 -0.95 -11.51 8.27
C ARG A 87 -0.28 -11.88 6.95
N ASN A 88 -0.70 -11.26 5.85
CA ASN A 88 -0.12 -11.50 4.54
C ASN A 88 1.38 -11.14 4.50
N ILE A 89 1.74 -9.96 5.00
CA ILE A 89 3.14 -9.52 5.10
C ILE A 89 3.97 -10.53 5.90
N ARG A 90 3.50 -10.92 7.09
CA ARG A 90 4.21 -11.84 7.99
C ARG A 90 4.28 -13.27 7.47
N THR A 91 3.40 -13.70 6.57
CA THR A 91 3.40 -15.08 6.03
C THR A 91 4.09 -15.15 4.67
N GLN A 92 3.75 -14.27 3.74
CA GLN A 92 4.33 -14.31 2.39
C GLN A 92 5.73 -13.71 2.31
N GLY A 93 6.02 -12.69 3.12
CA GLY A 93 7.34 -12.06 3.12
C GLY A 93 8.49 -13.04 3.26
N PRO A 94 8.54 -13.88 4.31
CA PRO A 94 9.60 -14.88 4.48
C PRO A 94 9.67 -15.91 3.34
N GLU A 95 8.53 -16.29 2.75
CA GLU A 95 8.50 -17.22 1.60
C GLU A 95 9.14 -16.61 0.35
N ILE A 96 8.86 -15.32 0.10
CA ILE A 96 9.45 -14.57 -1.02
C ILE A 96 10.96 -14.40 -0.79
N GLU A 97 11.36 -14.07 0.44
CA GLU A 97 12.78 -13.91 0.81
C GLU A 97 13.57 -15.20 0.58
N GLU A 98 13.06 -16.35 1.02
CA GLU A 98 13.69 -17.66 0.78
C GLU A 98 13.82 -17.95 -0.72
N LEU A 99 12.79 -17.59 -1.50
CA LEU A 99 12.81 -17.80 -2.94
C LEU A 99 13.79 -16.83 -3.66
N LEU A 100 13.91 -15.59 -3.20
CA LEU A 100 14.92 -14.62 -3.65
C LEU A 100 16.33 -15.14 -3.37
N ASP A 101 16.60 -15.66 -2.18
CA ASP A 101 17.86 -16.30 -1.82
C ASP A 101 18.24 -17.41 -2.79
N LYS A 102 17.27 -18.25 -3.13
CA LYS A 102 17.45 -19.35 -4.07
C LYS A 102 17.81 -18.84 -5.46
N ILE A 103 17.06 -17.87 -5.98
CA ILE A 103 17.33 -17.37 -7.34
C ILE A 103 18.62 -16.55 -7.43
N CYS A 104 19.00 -15.83 -6.38
CA CYS A 104 20.30 -15.15 -6.32
C CYS A 104 21.47 -16.14 -6.43
N ARG A 105 21.40 -17.29 -5.73
CA ARG A 105 22.43 -18.33 -5.85
C ARG A 105 22.54 -18.96 -7.23
N VAL A 106 21.42 -19.05 -7.97
CA VAL A 106 21.38 -19.74 -9.27
C VAL A 106 21.62 -18.78 -10.43
N HIS A 107 21.06 -17.59 -10.33
CA HIS A 107 21.02 -16.63 -11.45
C HIS A 107 21.81 -15.34 -11.20
N GLY A 108 22.24 -15.08 -9.96
CA GLY A 108 22.84 -13.80 -9.57
C GLY A 108 24.14 -13.45 -10.31
N GLU A 109 24.93 -14.43 -10.75
CA GLU A 109 26.12 -14.18 -11.57
C GLU A 109 25.78 -13.55 -12.92
N LYS A 110 24.69 -14.01 -13.55
CA LYS A 110 24.20 -13.49 -14.82
C LYS A 110 23.30 -12.25 -14.67
N HIS A 111 22.60 -12.17 -13.57
CA HIS A 111 21.65 -11.11 -13.25
C HIS A 111 22.01 -10.43 -11.91
N PRO A 112 23.10 -9.63 -11.86
CA PRO A 112 23.60 -9.03 -10.61
C PRO A 112 22.58 -8.13 -9.89
N SER A 113 21.61 -7.54 -10.61
CA SER A 113 20.54 -6.74 -10.02
C SER A 113 19.70 -7.52 -9.00
N LEU A 114 19.65 -8.86 -9.07
CA LEU A 114 18.96 -9.70 -8.11
C LEU A 114 19.48 -9.53 -6.68
N TYR A 115 20.78 -9.32 -6.50
CA TYR A 115 21.34 -9.08 -5.16
C TYR A 115 20.86 -7.77 -4.56
N ASN A 116 20.65 -6.74 -5.40
CA ASN A 116 20.08 -5.47 -4.93
C ASN A 116 18.60 -5.64 -4.59
N VAL A 117 17.82 -6.37 -5.41
CA VAL A 117 16.41 -6.69 -5.12
C VAL A 117 16.30 -7.46 -3.80
N GLN A 118 17.16 -8.46 -3.60
CA GLN A 118 17.21 -9.25 -2.36
C GLN A 118 17.48 -8.37 -1.15
N ALA A 119 18.49 -7.49 -1.21
CA ALA A 119 18.82 -6.59 -0.12
C ALA A 119 17.69 -5.63 0.20
N LEU A 120 17.09 -4.99 -0.82
CA LEU A 120 15.97 -4.07 -0.64
C LEU A 120 14.74 -4.78 -0.04
N PHE A 121 14.44 -6.00 -0.47
CA PHE A 121 13.30 -6.76 0.05
C PHE A 121 13.55 -7.22 1.50
N HIS A 122 14.77 -7.64 1.83
CA HIS A 122 15.17 -7.97 3.20
C HIS A 122 14.99 -6.78 4.15
N ASP A 123 15.51 -5.60 3.74
CA ASP A 123 15.36 -4.37 4.51
C ASP A 123 13.88 -3.98 4.67
N SER A 124 13.07 -4.13 3.59
CA SER A 124 11.62 -3.92 3.63
C SER A 124 10.94 -4.80 4.67
N LEU A 125 11.21 -6.11 4.69
CA LEU A 125 10.60 -7.01 5.66
C LEU A 125 10.98 -6.68 7.11
N SER A 126 12.23 -6.27 7.34
CA SER A 126 12.69 -5.84 8.66
C SER A 126 11.94 -4.59 9.13
N ASP A 127 11.86 -3.58 8.27
CA ASP A 127 11.22 -2.31 8.58
C ASP A 127 9.70 -2.47 8.72
N LEU A 128 9.05 -3.22 7.81
CA LEU A 128 7.62 -3.53 7.89
C LEU A 128 7.27 -4.26 9.19
N ASN A 129 8.03 -5.28 9.61
CA ASN A 129 7.75 -5.97 10.87
C ASN A 129 7.79 -5.02 12.07
N ALA A 130 8.79 -4.12 12.12
CA ALA A 130 8.87 -3.11 13.18
C ALA A 130 7.75 -2.06 13.11
N HIS A 131 7.30 -1.72 11.89
CA HIS A 131 6.18 -0.84 11.62
C HIS A 131 4.86 -1.45 12.12
N LEU A 132 4.55 -2.69 11.69
CA LEU A 132 3.36 -3.41 12.10
C LEU A 132 3.27 -3.57 13.63
N ASP A 133 4.41 -3.81 14.31
CA ASP A 133 4.43 -3.91 15.77
C ASP A 133 4.02 -2.59 16.45
N LYS A 134 4.39 -1.43 15.91
CA LYS A 134 3.96 -0.12 16.44
C LYS A 134 2.45 0.08 16.28
N GLU A 135 1.89 -0.35 15.17
CA GLU A 135 0.46 -0.27 14.92
C GLU A 135 -0.32 -1.22 15.82
N GLU A 136 0.09 -2.49 15.86
CA GLU A 136 -0.58 -3.54 16.62
C GLU A 136 -0.52 -3.31 18.14
N LEU A 137 0.58 -2.74 18.64
CA LEU A 137 0.80 -2.55 20.08
C LEU A 137 0.40 -1.17 20.60
N VAL A 138 0.32 -0.16 19.74
CA VAL A 138 0.11 1.22 20.17
C VAL A 138 -1.06 1.88 19.45
N LEU A 139 -1.03 1.98 18.12
CA LEU A 139 -1.98 2.80 17.37
C LEU A 139 -3.37 2.16 17.31
N PHE A 140 -3.45 0.92 16.90
CA PHE A 140 -4.71 0.21 16.70
C PHE A 140 -5.47 -0.06 18.00
N PRO A 141 -4.81 -0.46 19.13
CA PRO A 141 -5.49 -0.52 20.43
C PRO A 141 -6.16 0.80 20.83
N TYR A 142 -5.49 1.92 20.62
CA TYR A 142 -6.08 3.23 20.90
C TYR A 142 -7.27 3.53 19.99
N ILE A 143 -7.21 3.18 18.70
CA ILE A 143 -8.33 3.34 17.77
C ILE A 143 -9.55 2.52 18.23
N TYR A 144 -9.36 1.28 18.70
CA TYR A 144 -10.44 0.48 19.27
C TYR A 144 -11.07 1.15 20.50
N GLU A 145 -10.25 1.70 21.41
CA GLU A 145 -10.75 2.43 22.57
C GLU A 145 -11.52 3.68 22.18
N MET A 146 -11.08 4.41 21.15
CA MET A 146 -11.81 5.56 20.60
C MET A 146 -13.18 5.15 20.04
N VAL A 147 -13.25 4.08 19.27
CA VAL A 147 -14.52 3.56 18.73
C VAL A 147 -15.44 3.15 19.86
N LYS A 148 -14.94 2.42 20.86
CA LYS A 148 -15.69 2.02 22.05
C LYS A 148 -16.24 3.23 22.79
N ALA A 149 -15.41 4.24 23.05
CA ALA A 149 -15.84 5.46 23.74
C ALA A 149 -16.96 6.20 22.99
N LYS A 150 -16.86 6.28 21.65
CA LYS A 150 -17.91 6.86 20.81
C LYS A 150 -19.22 6.07 20.88
N LEU A 151 -19.17 4.74 20.89
CA LEU A 151 -20.36 3.88 20.98
C LEU A 151 -21.03 3.98 22.37
N GLU A 152 -20.23 4.10 23.44
CA GLU A 152 -20.72 4.19 24.83
C GLU A 152 -21.06 5.63 25.24
N ASN A 153 -20.84 6.64 24.38
CA ASN A 153 -20.98 8.07 24.68
C ASN A 153 -20.15 8.49 25.93
N THR A 154 -18.95 7.94 26.06
CA THR A 154 -17.97 8.30 27.09
C THR A 154 -16.90 9.24 26.53
N PRO A 155 -16.16 9.99 27.39
CA PRO A 155 -15.03 10.79 26.92
C PRO A 155 -14.02 9.95 26.14
N LEU A 156 -13.43 10.55 25.09
CA LEU A 156 -12.35 9.89 24.36
C LEU A 156 -11.15 9.61 25.28
N PRO A 157 -10.47 8.46 25.10
CA PRO A 157 -9.28 8.14 25.88
C PRO A 157 -8.17 9.16 25.61
N GLU A 158 -7.37 9.46 26.65
CA GLU A 158 -6.15 10.25 26.44
C GLU A 158 -5.09 9.37 25.81
N PHE A 159 -4.49 9.87 24.73
CA PHE A 159 -3.36 9.19 24.12
C PHE A 159 -2.10 9.42 24.97
N HIS A 160 -1.40 8.36 25.35
CA HIS A 160 -0.27 8.42 26.31
C HIS A 160 0.90 9.34 25.85
N CYS A 161 1.00 9.65 24.55
CA CYS A 161 1.97 10.58 24.00
C CYS A 161 1.36 11.95 23.63
N GLY A 162 0.18 12.28 24.16
CA GLY A 162 -0.50 13.57 23.95
C GLY A 162 -1.45 13.58 22.76
N SER A 163 -0.98 13.39 21.53
CA SER A 163 -1.81 13.36 20.32
C SER A 163 -1.54 12.12 19.46
N ILE A 164 -2.59 11.54 18.91
CA ILE A 164 -2.51 10.45 17.91
C ILE A 164 -1.86 10.91 16.59
N GLU A 165 -1.87 12.20 16.29
CA GLU A 165 -1.29 12.76 15.07
C GLU A 165 0.22 12.50 14.97
N ALA A 166 0.94 12.50 16.10
CA ALA A 166 2.38 12.27 16.10
C ALA A 166 2.75 10.85 15.62
N PRO A 167 2.21 9.75 16.18
CA PRO A 167 2.48 8.40 15.66
C PRO A 167 1.95 8.22 14.23
N ILE A 168 0.81 8.77 13.86
CA ILE A 168 0.30 8.73 12.49
C ILE A 168 1.30 9.36 11.52
N SER A 169 1.88 10.51 11.86
CA SER A 169 2.89 11.16 11.00
C SER A 169 4.13 10.29 10.82
N VAL A 170 4.52 9.52 11.84
CA VAL A 170 5.64 8.56 11.75
C VAL A 170 5.27 7.41 10.82
N MET A 171 4.07 6.83 10.95
CA MET A 171 3.59 5.74 10.09
C MET A 171 3.57 6.19 8.62
N MET A 172 3.02 7.37 8.34
CA MET A 172 2.99 7.93 6.98
C MET A 172 4.40 8.14 6.40
N ALA A 173 5.36 8.60 7.19
CA ALA A 173 6.75 8.76 6.73
C ALA A 173 7.42 7.40 6.44
N GLU A 174 7.11 6.35 7.20
CA GLU A 174 7.58 5.00 6.94
C GLU A 174 6.93 4.42 5.68
N HIS A 175 5.66 4.71 5.42
CA HIS A 175 4.98 4.36 4.17
C HIS A 175 5.64 4.99 2.94
N ASP A 176 6.04 6.27 3.01
CA ASP A 176 6.76 6.94 1.92
C ASP A 176 8.09 6.24 1.61
N ILE A 177 8.83 5.81 2.64
CA ILE A 177 10.10 5.07 2.49
C ILE A 177 9.85 3.73 1.79
N GLU A 178 8.82 2.99 2.19
CA GLU A 178 8.47 1.72 1.55
C GLU A 178 8.02 1.91 0.10
N GLY A 179 7.21 2.92 -0.20
CA GLY A 179 6.81 3.27 -1.56
C GLY A 179 8.00 3.54 -2.47
N GLU A 180 9.02 4.29 -2.01
CA GLU A 180 10.26 4.51 -2.76
C GLU A 180 11.06 3.20 -2.94
N ARG A 181 11.11 2.34 -1.93
CA ARG A 181 11.82 1.07 -1.98
C ARG A 181 11.21 0.14 -3.04
N TYR A 182 9.88 0.04 -3.12
CA TYR A 182 9.21 -0.80 -4.12
C TYR A 182 9.32 -0.23 -5.54
N ARG A 183 9.27 1.09 -5.73
CA ARG A 183 9.60 1.71 -7.02
C ARG A 183 11.02 1.34 -7.50
N HIS A 184 11.98 1.25 -6.57
CA HIS A 184 13.34 0.82 -6.90
C HIS A 184 13.39 -0.68 -7.25
N ILE A 185 12.67 -1.54 -6.53
CA ILE A 185 12.56 -2.98 -6.84
C ILE A 185 11.91 -3.17 -8.23
N GLU A 186 10.82 -2.47 -8.53
CA GLU A 186 10.16 -2.48 -9.82
C GLU A 186 11.13 -2.09 -10.95
N HIS A 187 11.88 -1.01 -10.77
CA HIS A 187 12.89 -0.57 -11.75
C HIS A 187 13.98 -1.62 -11.96
N LEU A 188 14.55 -2.21 -10.91
CA LEU A 188 15.60 -3.24 -10.98
C LEU A 188 15.13 -4.54 -11.64
N THR A 189 13.83 -4.82 -11.59
CA THR A 189 13.19 -6.00 -12.17
C THR A 189 12.55 -5.72 -13.53
N ASN A 190 12.73 -4.52 -14.09
CA ASN A 190 12.08 -4.08 -15.32
C ASN A 190 10.56 -4.32 -15.30
N GLY A 191 9.88 -3.79 -14.26
CA GLY A 191 8.44 -3.96 -14.06
C GLY A 191 8.07 -5.43 -13.82
N TYR A 192 8.87 -6.13 -12.99
CA TYR A 192 8.69 -7.57 -12.67
C TYR A 192 8.69 -8.48 -13.89
N THR A 193 9.40 -8.07 -14.93
CA THR A 193 9.50 -8.84 -16.18
C THR A 193 10.62 -9.87 -16.11
N ALA A 194 10.28 -11.14 -16.27
CA ALA A 194 11.24 -12.23 -16.24
C ALA A 194 12.11 -12.24 -17.51
N PRO A 195 13.46 -12.34 -17.39
CA PRO A 195 14.32 -12.48 -18.55
C PRO A 195 14.09 -13.83 -19.28
N GLU A 196 14.55 -13.93 -20.52
CA GLU A 196 14.30 -15.12 -21.36
C GLU A 196 14.85 -16.42 -20.74
N ASP A 197 16.01 -16.34 -20.08
CA ASP A 197 16.67 -17.47 -19.42
C ASP A 197 16.20 -17.72 -17.98
N ALA A 198 15.12 -17.04 -17.52
CA ALA A 198 14.54 -17.24 -16.23
C ALA A 198 13.94 -18.64 -16.07
N CYS A 199 14.31 -19.34 -15.00
CA CYS A 199 13.64 -20.58 -14.61
C CYS A 199 12.25 -20.30 -13.98
N ASN A 200 11.49 -21.37 -13.73
CA ASN A 200 10.14 -21.22 -13.14
C ASN A 200 10.17 -20.54 -11.75
N SER A 201 11.18 -20.82 -10.93
CA SER A 201 11.31 -20.16 -9.62
C SER A 201 11.57 -18.65 -9.75
N TYR A 202 12.35 -18.24 -10.76
CA TYR A 202 12.60 -16.84 -11.03
C TYR A 202 11.32 -16.13 -11.48
N ARG A 203 10.57 -16.73 -12.41
CA ARG A 203 9.25 -16.20 -12.85
C ARG A 203 8.28 -16.09 -11.68
N LEU A 204 8.24 -17.11 -10.83
CA LEU A 204 7.36 -17.15 -9.66
C LEU A 204 7.68 -16.02 -8.67
N VAL A 205 8.96 -15.81 -8.31
CA VAL A 205 9.31 -14.78 -7.34
C VAL A 205 9.00 -13.37 -7.85
N LEU A 206 9.17 -13.10 -9.15
CA LEU A 206 8.79 -11.80 -9.70
C LEU A 206 7.28 -11.57 -9.64
N GLN A 207 6.47 -12.62 -9.89
CA GLN A 207 5.02 -12.55 -9.73
C GLN A 207 4.61 -12.32 -8.28
N GLN A 208 5.28 -13.00 -7.33
CA GLN A 208 5.03 -12.84 -5.90
C GLN A 208 5.44 -11.46 -5.40
N LEU A 209 6.59 -10.92 -5.84
CA LEU A 209 7.03 -9.57 -5.50
C LEU A 209 6.00 -8.53 -5.98
N LYS A 210 5.52 -8.66 -7.22
CA LYS A 210 4.49 -7.77 -7.74
C LYS A 210 3.20 -7.84 -6.94
N ALA A 211 2.71 -9.04 -6.65
CA ALA A 211 1.50 -9.23 -5.86
C ALA A 211 1.65 -8.70 -4.42
N PHE A 212 2.86 -8.81 -3.85
CA PHE A 212 3.17 -8.28 -2.53
C PHE A 212 3.15 -6.75 -2.53
N GLU A 213 3.74 -6.10 -3.54
CA GLU A 213 3.68 -4.65 -3.72
C GLU A 213 2.24 -4.15 -3.88
N GLU A 214 1.43 -4.79 -4.75
CA GLU A 214 0.02 -4.43 -4.94
C GLU A 214 -0.77 -4.53 -3.62
N ALA A 215 -0.52 -5.58 -2.82
CA ALA A 215 -1.14 -5.74 -1.51
C ALA A 215 -0.66 -4.70 -0.49
N LEU A 216 0.62 -4.31 -0.54
CA LEU A 216 1.19 -3.27 0.31
C LEU A 216 0.64 -1.88 -0.06
N HIS A 217 0.49 -1.57 -1.35
CA HIS A 217 -0.14 -0.34 -1.80
C HIS A 217 -1.60 -0.24 -1.32
N GLN A 218 -2.34 -1.35 -1.31
CA GLN A 218 -3.70 -1.38 -0.74
C GLN A 218 -3.68 -1.14 0.77
N HIS A 219 -2.78 -1.79 1.50
CA HIS A 219 -2.59 -1.59 2.93
C HIS A 219 -2.35 -0.10 3.24
N ILE A 220 -1.30 0.48 2.66
CA ILE A 220 -0.93 1.88 2.84
C ILE A 220 -2.09 2.83 2.46
N HIS A 221 -2.80 2.53 1.35
CA HIS A 221 -3.95 3.33 0.94
C HIS A 221 -5.06 3.33 1.99
N LEU A 222 -5.41 2.16 2.52
CA LEU A 222 -6.47 2.05 3.55
C LEU A 222 -6.10 2.86 4.80
N GLU A 223 -4.86 2.84 5.21
CA GLU A 223 -4.39 3.57 6.39
C GLU A 223 -4.29 5.07 6.12
N ASN A 224 -3.51 5.48 5.16
CA ASN A 224 -3.24 6.89 4.87
C ASN A 224 -4.49 7.67 4.45
N ASN A 225 -5.39 7.04 3.69
CA ASN A 225 -6.49 7.74 3.04
C ASN A 225 -7.86 7.47 3.69
N ILE A 226 -7.97 6.46 4.59
CA ILE A 226 -9.24 6.14 5.25
C ILE A 226 -9.08 6.08 6.78
N VAL A 227 -8.24 5.18 7.32
CA VAL A 227 -8.14 4.94 8.77
C VAL A 227 -7.60 6.17 9.50
N PHE A 228 -6.43 6.67 9.10
CA PHE A 228 -5.76 7.79 9.78
C PHE A 228 -6.61 9.07 9.74
N PRO A 229 -7.18 9.50 8.60
CA PRO A 229 -8.06 10.67 8.56
C PRO A 229 -9.32 10.54 9.42
N HIS A 230 -9.85 9.32 9.60
CA HIS A 230 -10.99 9.08 10.48
C HIS A 230 -10.63 9.03 11.97
N SER A 231 -9.37 8.74 12.28
CA SER A 231 -8.88 8.65 13.67
C SER A 231 -8.52 10.02 14.26
N ILE A 232 -8.28 11.04 13.43
CA ILE A 232 -7.94 12.41 13.86
C ILE A 232 -9.20 13.26 14.09
N LYS A 233 -10.36 12.87 13.54
CA LYS A 233 -11.65 13.59 13.67
C LYS A 233 -12.42 13.16 14.92
#